data_420c1f62bfa2297659fc982dfa2683a3
#
_entry.id   420c1f62bfa2297659fc982dfa2683a3
#
_cell.length_a   1.000
_cell.length_b   1.000
_cell.length_c   1.000
_cell.angle_alpha   90.00
_cell.angle_beta   90.00
_cell.angle_gamma   90.00
#
_symmetry.space_group_name_H-M   'P 1'
#
loop_
_entity.id
_entity.type
_entity.pdbx_description
1 polymer ?
#
loop_
_entity_poly.entity_id
_entity_poly.type
_entity_poly.pdbx_seq_one_letter_code
_entity_poly.pdbx_strand_id
1 'polypeptide(L)'
;KSDLRRSPPLIAPVVAAPQPAPKAVTPAPAPAPPPEDAFQAEQRRQFLASIPQFNQGIRDLHQRFLKTEERTAKITAVSELYRNIHALTGSAGLVGADMIARISAANEALLKEMHDKPGNINVSTTRTSTQTLFFISALLEKADRLPHLANFDPVVLAVDDEEISRRAVAFSIEKAGVRAVICDNGVAALEQARATHFDLIVLDVDMPGMNGYEVCTKLRAQANYKDTPVIFVTGLSDFQSRARSTLSGANDLIAKPFVFVELSVKVLSYLLKATLATQRVL
;
A
#
# COMPACT_ATOMS: atom_id res chain seq x y z
N LYS A 1 34.21 40.27 -69.82
CA LYS A 1 35.11 39.37 -69.09
C LYS A 1 34.26 38.65 -68.05
N SER A 2 33.90 37.49 -68.44
CA SER A 2 33.02 36.56 -67.75
C SER A 2 33.84 35.54 -67.00
N ASP A 3 33.61 35.40 -65.74
CA ASP A 3 34.06 34.26 -64.93
C ASP A 3 32.91 33.34 -64.63
N LEU A 4 32.92 32.23 -65.31
CA LEU A 4 32.02 31.08 -65.09
C LEU A 4 32.52 30.31 -63.85
N ARG A 5 31.84 30.42 -62.72
CA ARG A 5 32.09 29.54 -61.58
C ARG A 5 31.36 28.21 -61.85
N ARG A 6 32.12 27.15 -61.97
CA ARG A 6 31.65 25.76 -62.08
C ARG A 6 31.16 25.29 -60.72
N SER A 7 29.92 24.84 -60.66
CA SER A 7 29.36 24.12 -59.51
C SER A 7 29.98 22.72 -59.37
N PRO A 8 30.27 22.22 -58.17
CA PRO A 8 30.74 20.85 -57.97
C PRO A 8 29.59 19.83 -58.20
N PRO A 9 29.90 18.59 -58.55
CA PRO A 9 28.89 17.55 -58.83
C PRO A 9 28.20 17.07 -57.60
N LEU A 10 26.86 16.88 -57.67
CA LEU A 10 26.00 16.25 -56.70
C LEU A 10 26.43 14.79 -56.46
N ILE A 11 26.91 14.49 -55.28
CA ILE A 11 27.14 13.11 -54.83
C ILE A 11 25.79 12.50 -54.49
N ALA A 12 25.42 11.43 -55.18
CA ALA A 12 24.20 10.65 -54.87
C ALA A 12 24.30 9.98 -53.47
N PRO A 13 23.22 9.88 -52.74
CA PRO A 13 23.24 9.22 -51.43
C PRO A 13 23.49 7.71 -51.61
N VAL A 14 24.54 7.22 -50.93
CA VAL A 14 24.81 5.79 -50.82
C VAL A 14 23.72 5.17 -49.93
N VAL A 15 22.89 4.34 -50.53
CA VAL A 15 21.91 3.53 -49.78
C VAL A 15 22.71 2.48 -49.01
N ALA A 16 22.79 2.65 -47.71
CA ALA A 16 23.36 1.66 -46.82
C ALA A 16 22.50 0.38 -46.81
N ALA A 17 23.14 -0.75 -46.99
CA ALA A 17 22.48 -2.07 -46.89
C ALA A 17 21.86 -2.28 -45.52
N PRO A 18 20.71 -2.98 -45.39
CA PRO A 18 20.06 -3.21 -44.14
C PRO A 18 20.96 -4.05 -43.22
N GLN A 19 21.25 -3.50 -42.02
CA GLN A 19 21.93 -4.23 -40.96
C GLN A 19 21.03 -5.37 -40.48
N PRO A 20 21.60 -6.57 -40.24
CA PRO A 20 20.82 -7.66 -39.67
C PRO A 20 20.28 -7.27 -38.27
N ALA A 21 19.01 -7.56 -38.04
CA ALA A 21 18.34 -7.31 -36.77
C ALA A 21 19.15 -7.90 -35.59
N PRO A 22 19.25 -7.19 -34.45
CA PRO A 22 19.92 -7.71 -33.28
C PRO A 22 19.22 -8.99 -32.82
N LYS A 23 19.99 -10.08 -32.67
CA LYS A 23 19.49 -11.33 -32.12
C LYS A 23 18.90 -11.03 -30.72
N ALA A 24 17.68 -11.49 -30.51
CA ALA A 24 17.03 -11.41 -29.21
C ALA A 24 17.95 -12.03 -28.13
N VAL A 25 18.48 -11.18 -27.26
CA VAL A 25 19.23 -11.61 -26.10
C VAL A 25 18.21 -12.16 -25.12
N THR A 26 18.20 -13.46 -24.96
CA THR A 26 17.45 -14.11 -23.87
C THR A 26 17.92 -13.47 -22.56
N PRO A 27 17.03 -12.93 -21.70
CA PRO A 27 17.48 -12.37 -20.43
C PRO A 27 18.20 -13.47 -19.64
N ALA A 28 19.40 -13.17 -19.15
CA ALA A 28 20.13 -14.07 -18.28
C ALA A 28 19.25 -14.44 -17.09
N PRO A 29 19.26 -15.69 -16.62
CA PRO A 29 18.54 -16.06 -15.41
C PRO A 29 19.02 -15.17 -14.26
N ALA A 30 18.06 -14.68 -13.46
CA ALA A 30 18.36 -13.87 -12.28
C ALA A 30 19.41 -14.59 -11.42
N PRO A 31 20.40 -13.89 -10.85
CA PRO A 31 21.40 -14.51 -10.02
C PRO A 31 20.70 -15.25 -8.87
N ALA A 32 21.13 -16.49 -8.62
CA ALA A 32 20.65 -17.27 -7.50
C ALA A 32 20.88 -16.46 -6.20
N PRO A 33 19.93 -16.46 -5.24
CA PRO A 33 20.13 -15.80 -3.97
C PRO A 33 21.41 -16.31 -3.30
N PRO A 34 22.17 -15.47 -2.59
CA PRO A 34 23.37 -15.89 -1.88
C PRO A 34 23.02 -17.04 -0.94
N PRO A 35 23.95 -17.98 -0.70
CA PRO A 35 23.71 -19.09 0.21
C PRO A 35 23.33 -18.54 1.59
N GLU A 36 22.15 -18.94 2.07
CA GLU A 36 21.65 -18.57 3.39
C GLU A 36 22.64 -19.08 4.43
N ASP A 37 23.15 -18.23 5.31
CA ASP A 37 23.98 -18.66 6.42
C ASP A 37 23.20 -19.68 7.26
N ALA A 38 23.84 -20.77 7.72
CA ALA A 38 23.20 -21.82 8.50
C ALA A 38 22.43 -21.27 9.71
N PHE A 39 22.90 -20.18 10.29
CA PHE A 39 22.22 -19.45 11.36
C PHE A 39 20.90 -18.84 10.89
N GLN A 40 20.88 -18.16 9.74
CA GLN A 40 19.67 -17.56 9.18
C GLN A 40 18.65 -18.64 8.81
N ALA A 41 19.08 -19.75 8.22
CA ALA A 41 18.21 -20.86 7.89
C ALA A 41 17.56 -21.48 9.14
N GLU A 42 18.29 -21.60 10.24
CA GLU A 42 17.75 -22.08 11.51
C GLU A 42 16.74 -21.10 12.12
N GLN A 43 17.04 -19.79 12.14
CA GLN A 43 16.11 -18.76 12.61
C GLN A 43 14.80 -18.78 11.79
N ARG A 44 14.91 -18.90 10.46
CA ARG A 44 13.74 -19.00 9.59
C ARG A 44 12.90 -20.25 9.89
N ARG A 45 13.53 -21.39 10.12
CA ARG A 45 12.86 -22.64 10.50
C ARG A 45 12.09 -22.48 11.82
N GLN A 46 12.72 -21.87 12.83
CA GLN A 46 12.10 -21.61 14.12
C GLN A 46 10.92 -20.63 14.00
N PHE A 47 11.05 -19.58 13.19
CA PHE A 47 9.95 -18.67 12.89
C PHE A 47 8.77 -19.41 12.24
N LEU A 48 9.01 -20.21 11.20
CA LEU A 48 7.95 -20.99 10.54
C LEU A 48 7.27 -21.97 11.50
N ALA A 49 8.03 -22.61 12.40
CA ALA A 49 7.49 -23.49 13.43
C ALA A 49 6.63 -22.75 14.47
N SER A 50 6.87 -21.46 14.70
CA SER A 50 6.10 -20.63 15.64
C SER A 50 4.78 -20.06 15.06
N ILE A 51 4.58 -20.13 13.76
CA ILE A 51 3.39 -19.57 13.07
C ILE A 51 2.06 -20.06 13.64
N PRO A 52 1.86 -21.37 13.93
CA PRO A 52 0.60 -21.84 14.52
C PRO A 52 0.28 -21.16 15.85
N GLN A 53 1.30 -20.92 16.68
CA GLN A 53 1.15 -20.26 17.97
C GLN A 53 0.77 -18.77 17.80
N PHE A 54 1.42 -18.06 16.89
CA PHE A 54 1.05 -16.66 16.57
C PHE A 54 -0.38 -16.59 16.06
N ASN A 55 -0.77 -17.42 15.11
CA ASN A 55 -2.13 -17.44 14.57
C ASN A 55 -3.18 -17.77 15.63
N GLN A 56 -2.89 -18.70 16.53
CA GLN A 56 -3.81 -19.01 17.63
C GLN A 56 -3.92 -17.82 18.61
N GLY A 57 -2.79 -17.22 19.00
CA GLY A 57 -2.76 -16.06 19.87
C GLY A 57 -3.53 -14.87 19.27
N ILE A 58 -3.34 -14.57 18.00
CA ILE A 58 -4.09 -13.51 17.29
C ILE A 58 -5.60 -13.79 17.34
N ARG A 59 -6.04 -15.01 17.03
CA ARG A 59 -7.47 -15.38 17.04
C ARG A 59 -8.09 -15.23 18.43
N ASP A 60 -7.46 -15.78 19.46
CA ASP A 60 -8.00 -15.80 20.81
C ASP A 60 -8.07 -14.40 21.42
N LEU A 61 -6.99 -13.61 21.27
CA LEU A 61 -6.92 -12.25 21.78
C LEU A 61 -7.87 -11.32 21.02
N HIS A 62 -7.99 -11.47 19.69
CA HIS A 62 -8.94 -10.70 18.89
C HIS A 62 -10.40 -11.02 19.26
N GLN A 63 -10.76 -12.29 19.45
CA GLN A 63 -12.10 -12.65 19.91
C GLN A 63 -12.41 -12.05 21.29
N ARG A 64 -11.45 -12.08 22.21
CA ARG A 64 -11.59 -11.46 23.53
C ARG A 64 -11.82 -9.95 23.39
N PHE A 65 -11.01 -9.27 22.58
CA PHE A 65 -11.15 -7.84 22.30
C PHE A 65 -12.53 -7.48 21.76
N LEU A 66 -13.08 -8.25 20.82
CA LEU A 66 -14.38 -7.99 20.22
C LEU A 66 -15.54 -8.25 21.17
N LYS A 67 -15.44 -9.28 22.03
CA LYS A 67 -16.50 -9.66 22.97
C LYS A 67 -16.53 -8.80 24.24
N THR A 68 -15.45 -8.08 24.53
CA THR A 68 -15.32 -7.27 25.74
C THR A 68 -16.00 -5.92 25.55
N GLU A 69 -17.01 -5.61 26.38
CA GLU A 69 -17.71 -4.33 26.38
C GLU A 69 -17.18 -3.38 27.46
N GLU A 70 -16.75 -3.92 28.60
CA GLU A 70 -16.19 -3.16 29.70
C GLU A 70 -14.89 -2.47 29.29
N ARG A 71 -14.80 -1.14 29.54
CA ARG A 71 -13.74 -0.27 29.03
C ARG A 71 -12.35 -0.71 29.47
N THR A 72 -12.18 -1.02 30.75
CA THR A 72 -10.87 -1.39 31.31
C THR A 72 -10.40 -2.74 30.75
N ALA A 73 -11.29 -3.72 30.70
CA ALA A 73 -11.01 -5.02 30.14
C ALA A 73 -10.73 -4.93 28.62
N LYS A 74 -11.38 -4.00 27.92
CA LYS A 74 -11.12 -3.74 26.49
C LYS A 74 -9.72 -3.17 26.25
N ILE A 75 -9.28 -2.22 27.09
CA ILE A 75 -7.91 -1.68 27.05
C ILE A 75 -6.88 -2.79 27.33
N THR A 76 -7.16 -3.66 28.31
CA THR A 76 -6.31 -4.82 28.63
C THR A 76 -6.19 -5.75 27.41
N ALA A 77 -7.31 -6.07 26.75
CA ALA A 77 -7.30 -6.90 25.54
C ALA A 77 -6.49 -6.28 24.38
N VAL A 78 -6.60 -4.95 24.19
CA VAL A 78 -5.76 -4.21 23.22
C VAL A 78 -4.28 -4.32 23.58
N SER A 79 -3.91 -4.18 24.87
CA SER A 79 -2.54 -4.31 25.35
C SER A 79 -1.97 -5.72 25.14
N GLU A 80 -2.78 -6.75 25.30
CA GLU A 80 -2.38 -8.14 25.06
C GLU A 80 -2.17 -8.40 23.55
N LEU A 81 -3.08 -7.88 22.69
CA LEU A 81 -2.91 -7.91 21.24
C LEU A 81 -1.63 -7.17 20.80
N TYR A 82 -1.41 -5.98 21.34
CA TYR A 82 -0.19 -5.20 21.07
C TYR A 82 1.06 -6.03 21.35
N ARG A 83 1.16 -6.67 22.52
CA ARG A 83 2.33 -7.50 22.89
C ARG A 83 2.52 -8.70 21.98
N ASN A 84 1.43 -9.35 21.58
CA ASN A 84 1.49 -10.49 20.66
C ASN A 84 1.98 -10.06 19.27
N ILE A 85 1.46 -8.96 18.73
CA ILE A 85 1.88 -8.42 17.44
C ILE A 85 3.31 -7.86 17.51
N HIS A 86 3.72 -7.22 18.61
CA HIS A 86 5.10 -6.78 18.83
C HIS A 86 6.11 -7.95 18.73
N ALA A 87 5.81 -9.05 19.39
CA ALA A 87 6.65 -10.26 19.31
C ALA A 87 6.72 -10.81 17.87
N LEU A 88 5.60 -10.80 17.14
CA LEU A 88 5.55 -11.19 15.74
C LEU A 88 6.38 -10.24 14.86
N THR A 89 6.25 -8.93 15.05
CA THR A 89 7.02 -7.91 14.32
C THR A 89 8.52 -8.17 14.44
N GLY A 90 9.01 -8.38 15.67
CA GLY A 90 10.42 -8.69 15.94
C GLY A 90 10.87 -9.99 15.28
N SER A 91 10.10 -11.07 15.48
CA SER A 91 10.44 -12.39 14.94
C SER A 91 10.45 -12.40 13.40
N ALA A 92 9.47 -11.77 12.75
CA ALA A 92 9.41 -11.66 11.30
C ALA A 92 10.55 -10.80 10.72
N GLY A 93 10.91 -9.72 11.41
CA GLY A 93 12.03 -8.85 11.01
C GLY A 93 13.38 -9.57 11.04
N LEU A 94 13.62 -10.39 12.06
CA LEU A 94 14.88 -11.16 12.19
C LEU A 94 15.11 -12.15 11.04
N VAL A 95 14.04 -12.69 10.46
CA VAL A 95 14.15 -13.69 9.38
C VAL A 95 13.90 -13.11 7.98
N GLY A 96 13.82 -11.78 7.85
CA GLY A 96 13.58 -11.11 6.57
C GLY A 96 12.19 -11.37 5.98
N ALA A 97 11.19 -11.71 6.82
CA ALA A 97 9.79 -11.84 6.40
C ALA A 97 9.15 -10.45 6.28
N ASP A 98 9.66 -9.63 5.34
CA ASP A 98 9.43 -8.18 5.22
C ASP A 98 7.95 -7.80 5.19
N MET A 99 7.12 -8.53 4.44
CA MET A 99 5.68 -8.23 4.37
C MET A 99 5.00 -8.39 5.72
N ILE A 100 5.29 -9.50 6.42
CA ILE A 100 4.73 -9.77 7.74
C ILE A 100 5.25 -8.73 8.73
N ALA A 101 6.55 -8.44 8.73
CA ALA A 101 7.15 -7.47 9.62
C ALA A 101 6.55 -6.07 9.45
N ARG A 102 6.43 -5.58 8.20
CA ARG A 102 5.89 -4.24 7.92
C ARG A 102 4.42 -4.08 8.32
N ILE A 103 3.58 -5.04 7.95
CA ILE A 103 2.15 -4.93 8.28
C ILE A 103 1.89 -5.15 9.78
N SER A 104 2.66 -6.02 10.42
CA SER A 104 2.61 -6.21 11.86
C SER A 104 3.05 -4.95 12.60
N ALA A 105 4.14 -4.31 12.21
CA ALA A 105 4.61 -3.04 12.78
C ALA A 105 3.57 -1.91 12.64
N ALA A 106 2.91 -1.82 11.48
CA ALA A 106 1.84 -0.83 11.29
C ALA A 106 0.65 -1.10 12.21
N ASN A 107 0.19 -2.36 12.32
CA ASN A 107 -0.91 -2.71 13.23
C ASN A 107 -0.51 -2.58 14.71
N GLU A 108 0.72 -2.88 15.05
CA GLU A 108 1.30 -2.66 16.38
C GLU A 108 1.20 -1.19 16.77
N ALA A 109 1.57 -0.27 15.87
CA ALA A 109 1.45 1.17 16.09
C ALA A 109 -0.01 1.61 16.30
N LEU A 110 -0.97 1.02 15.57
CA LEU A 110 -2.40 1.29 15.76
C LEU A 110 -2.91 0.78 17.11
N LEU A 111 -2.54 -0.44 17.50
CA LEU A 111 -2.90 -1.02 18.80
C LEU A 111 -2.30 -0.21 19.94
N LYS A 112 -1.05 0.28 19.77
CA LYS A 112 -0.42 1.19 20.74
C LYS A 112 -1.18 2.50 20.88
N GLU A 113 -1.58 3.12 19.76
CA GLU A 113 -2.39 4.35 19.77
C GLU A 113 -3.74 4.13 20.47
N MET A 114 -4.40 3.00 20.22
CA MET A 114 -5.65 2.62 20.90
C MET A 114 -5.45 2.39 22.39
N HIS A 115 -4.32 1.81 22.80
CA HIS A 115 -3.97 1.60 24.20
C HIS A 115 -3.68 2.91 24.93
N ASP A 116 -2.80 3.75 24.34
CA ASP A 116 -2.33 5.00 24.95
C ASP A 116 -3.43 6.06 24.98
N LYS A 117 -4.34 6.02 24.01
CA LYS A 117 -5.50 6.92 23.87
C LYS A 117 -6.80 6.11 23.72
N PRO A 118 -7.40 5.64 24.82
CA PRO A 118 -8.58 4.76 24.76
C PRO A 118 -9.81 5.36 24.06
N GLY A 119 -9.86 6.69 23.87
CA GLY A 119 -10.86 7.37 23.04
C GLY A 119 -10.75 6.99 21.56
N ASN A 120 -9.60 6.51 21.13
CA ASN A 120 -9.36 6.03 19.79
C ASN A 120 -9.77 4.54 19.58
N ILE A 121 -10.27 3.87 20.60
CA ILE A 121 -10.95 2.56 20.45
C ILE A 121 -12.38 2.84 19.97
N ASN A 122 -12.54 3.01 18.68
CA ASN A 122 -13.81 3.28 18.02
C ASN A 122 -14.09 2.26 16.89
N VAL A 123 -15.23 2.38 16.24
CA VAL A 123 -15.64 1.44 15.17
C VAL A 123 -14.64 1.41 14.01
N SER A 124 -14.08 2.57 13.63
CA SER A 124 -13.14 2.67 12.50
C SER A 124 -11.81 1.98 12.81
N THR A 125 -11.17 2.34 13.91
CA THR A 125 -9.88 1.77 14.33
C THR A 125 -9.99 0.29 14.65
N THR A 126 -11.09 -0.15 15.30
CA THR A 126 -11.39 -1.56 15.57
C THR A 126 -11.52 -2.35 14.28
N ARG A 127 -12.27 -1.84 13.30
CA ARG A 127 -12.43 -2.47 11.99
C ARG A 127 -11.11 -2.56 11.24
N THR A 128 -10.32 -1.48 11.23
CA THR A 128 -9.02 -1.44 10.56
C THR A 128 -8.06 -2.44 11.18
N SER A 129 -7.93 -2.47 12.50
CA SER A 129 -7.10 -3.46 13.19
C SER A 129 -7.58 -4.89 12.93
N THR A 130 -8.88 -5.15 12.99
CA THR A 130 -9.48 -6.47 12.69
C THR A 130 -9.11 -6.95 11.28
N GLN A 131 -9.33 -6.12 10.27
CA GLN A 131 -9.01 -6.45 8.87
C GLN A 131 -7.51 -6.72 8.68
N THR A 132 -6.68 -5.97 9.40
CA THR A 132 -5.22 -6.15 9.35
C THR A 132 -4.79 -7.42 10.06
N LEU A 133 -5.38 -7.79 11.17
CA LEU A 133 -5.11 -9.07 11.86
C LEU A 133 -5.47 -10.27 10.99
N PHE A 134 -6.60 -10.23 10.28
CA PHE A 134 -6.94 -11.27 9.30
C PHE A 134 -5.93 -11.33 8.15
N PHE A 135 -5.48 -10.18 7.67
CA PHE A 135 -4.47 -10.14 6.61
C PHE A 135 -3.12 -10.69 7.10
N ILE A 136 -2.67 -10.33 8.31
CA ILE A 136 -1.47 -10.90 8.95
C ILE A 136 -1.60 -12.43 9.05
N SER A 137 -2.74 -12.95 9.52
CA SER A 137 -2.97 -14.39 9.60
C SER A 137 -2.86 -15.09 8.24
N ALA A 138 -3.43 -14.49 7.19
CA ALA A 138 -3.32 -15.01 5.83
C ALA A 138 -1.88 -15.00 5.29
N LEU A 139 -1.08 -13.98 5.63
CA LEU A 139 0.34 -13.93 5.30
C LEU A 139 1.14 -15.00 6.05
N LEU A 140 0.84 -15.21 7.33
CA LEU A 140 1.49 -16.25 8.13
C LEU A 140 1.27 -17.65 7.55
N GLU A 141 0.07 -17.96 7.05
CA GLU A 141 -0.25 -19.23 6.39
C GLU A 141 0.55 -19.48 5.11
N LYS A 142 1.10 -18.43 4.51
CA LYS A 142 1.88 -18.46 3.26
C LYS A 142 3.32 -17.98 3.43
N ALA A 143 3.81 -17.90 4.66
CA ALA A 143 5.10 -17.27 5.00
C ALA A 143 6.29 -17.87 4.26
N ASP A 144 6.24 -19.15 3.91
CA ASP A 144 7.27 -19.87 3.13
C ASP A 144 7.32 -19.44 1.65
N ARG A 145 6.25 -18.83 1.13
CA ARG A 145 6.07 -18.47 -0.28
C ARG A 145 5.98 -16.97 -0.54
N LEU A 146 6.06 -16.17 0.52
CA LEU A 146 5.97 -14.71 0.36
C LEU A 146 7.21 -14.18 -0.37
N PRO A 147 7.01 -13.25 -1.32
CA PRO A 147 8.13 -12.64 -2.01
C PRO A 147 8.89 -11.69 -1.09
N HIS A 148 10.20 -11.54 -1.36
CA HIS A 148 10.97 -10.45 -0.76
C HIS A 148 10.53 -9.10 -1.31
N LEU A 149 10.47 -8.09 -0.44
CA LEU A 149 10.11 -6.71 -0.80
C LEU A 149 11.33 -5.86 -1.22
N ALA A 150 12.37 -6.46 -1.81
CA ALA A 150 13.60 -5.76 -2.16
C ALA A 150 13.38 -4.49 -3.01
N ASN A 151 12.34 -4.47 -3.83
CA ASN A 151 11.98 -3.34 -4.71
C ASN A 151 10.60 -2.74 -4.37
N PHE A 152 10.18 -2.84 -3.11
CA PHE A 152 8.91 -2.24 -2.69
C PHE A 152 9.08 -0.72 -2.51
N ASP A 153 8.82 0.03 -3.55
CA ASP A 153 8.88 1.49 -3.60
C ASP A 153 7.61 2.09 -4.24
N PRO A 154 6.43 1.82 -3.65
CA PRO A 154 5.16 2.29 -4.20
C PRO A 154 5.02 3.80 -4.08
N VAL A 155 4.24 4.37 -5.01
CA VAL A 155 3.89 5.79 -5.02
C VAL A 155 2.38 5.95 -4.85
N VAL A 156 1.98 6.78 -3.88
CA VAL A 156 0.59 7.09 -3.57
C VAL A 156 0.22 8.47 -4.10
N LEU A 157 -0.91 8.57 -4.79
CA LEU A 157 -1.54 9.85 -5.09
C LEU A 157 -2.47 10.23 -3.94
N ALA A 158 -2.30 11.42 -3.35
CA ALA A 158 -3.19 11.95 -2.32
C ALA A 158 -3.82 13.26 -2.80
N VAL A 159 -5.14 13.36 -2.69
CA VAL A 159 -5.91 14.50 -3.19
C VAL A 159 -6.84 15.01 -2.11
N ASP A 160 -6.70 16.27 -1.74
CA ASP A 160 -7.54 16.91 -0.71
C ASP A 160 -7.41 18.45 -0.89
N ASP A 161 -8.49 19.18 -0.99
CA ASP A 161 -8.47 20.64 -1.22
C ASP A 161 -8.15 21.43 0.05
N GLU A 162 -8.46 20.87 1.23
CA GLU A 162 -8.18 21.50 2.53
C GLU A 162 -6.72 21.27 2.94
N GLU A 163 -5.95 22.33 3.15
CA GLU A 163 -4.51 22.27 3.46
C GLU A 163 -4.20 21.45 4.71
N ILE A 164 -4.98 21.60 5.79
CA ILE A 164 -4.75 20.89 7.06
C ILE A 164 -4.98 19.40 6.87
N SER A 165 -6.08 19.04 6.23
CA SER A 165 -6.43 17.65 5.91
C SER A 165 -5.39 17.02 4.98
N ARG A 166 -4.98 17.73 3.95
CA ARG A 166 -3.94 17.32 2.99
C ARG A 166 -2.61 17.02 3.69
N ARG A 167 -2.19 17.87 4.64
CA ARG A 167 -0.99 17.61 5.47
C ARG A 167 -1.15 16.38 6.36
N ALA A 168 -2.34 16.16 6.93
CA ALA A 168 -2.63 15.00 7.75
C ALA A 168 -2.57 13.69 6.95
N VAL A 169 -3.11 13.70 5.72
CA VAL A 169 -3.03 12.57 4.78
C VAL A 169 -1.57 12.30 4.38
N ALA A 170 -0.82 13.35 3.98
CA ALA A 170 0.59 13.23 3.63
C ALA A 170 1.43 12.62 4.76
N PHE A 171 1.25 13.10 5.99
CA PHE A 171 1.92 12.57 7.17
C PHE A 171 1.57 11.11 7.43
N SER A 172 0.32 10.71 7.21
CA SER A 172 -0.11 9.32 7.37
C SER A 172 0.55 8.39 6.34
N ILE A 173 0.73 8.85 5.10
CA ILE A 173 1.40 8.09 4.04
C ILE A 173 2.91 7.98 4.34
N GLU A 174 3.54 9.06 4.79
CA GLU A 174 4.94 9.04 5.22
C GLU A 174 5.16 8.06 6.39
N LYS A 175 4.25 8.01 7.35
CA LYS A 175 4.27 7.03 8.46
C LYS A 175 4.18 5.58 7.98
N ALA A 176 3.55 5.32 6.85
CA ALA A 176 3.56 4.00 6.21
C ALA A 176 4.89 3.67 5.51
N GLY A 177 5.85 4.60 5.49
CA GLY A 177 7.13 4.46 4.80
C GLY A 177 7.00 4.45 3.28
N VAL A 178 6.06 5.24 2.73
CA VAL A 178 5.67 5.25 1.32
C VAL A 178 5.74 6.68 0.77
N ARG A 179 6.14 6.83 -0.49
CA ARG A 179 6.18 8.12 -1.17
C ARG A 179 4.78 8.57 -1.61
N ALA A 180 4.53 9.89 -1.54
CA ALA A 180 3.27 10.49 -1.98
C ALA A 180 3.50 11.61 -2.98
N VAL A 181 2.61 11.69 -3.97
CA VAL A 181 2.37 12.89 -4.78
C VAL A 181 1.07 13.50 -4.29
N ILE A 182 1.11 14.79 -3.98
CA ILE A 182 0.01 15.50 -3.32
C ILE A 182 -0.61 16.49 -4.30
N CYS A 183 -1.93 16.44 -4.45
CA CYS A 183 -2.71 17.38 -5.24
C CYS A 183 -3.78 18.07 -4.37
N ASP A 184 -4.15 19.27 -4.72
CA ASP A 184 -5.15 20.08 -4.02
C ASP A 184 -6.51 20.11 -4.72
N ASN A 185 -6.65 19.42 -5.87
CA ASN A 185 -7.91 19.35 -6.62
C ASN A 185 -7.95 18.15 -7.56
N GLY A 186 -9.16 17.77 -7.98
CA GLY A 186 -9.40 16.62 -8.85
C GLY A 186 -8.83 16.73 -10.26
N VAL A 187 -8.71 17.96 -10.81
CA VAL A 187 -8.16 18.17 -12.17
C VAL A 187 -6.65 17.88 -12.15
N ALA A 188 -5.92 18.48 -11.21
CA ALA A 188 -4.50 18.22 -11.03
C ALA A 188 -4.22 16.73 -10.78
N ALA A 189 -5.07 16.07 -9.99
CA ALA A 189 -4.96 14.64 -9.74
C ALA A 189 -5.07 13.80 -11.02
N LEU A 190 -6.02 14.10 -11.90
CA LEU A 190 -6.18 13.40 -13.17
C LEU A 190 -5.04 13.68 -14.15
N GLU A 191 -4.46 14.89 -14.13
CA GLU A 191 -3.26 15.22 -14.93
C GLU A 191 -2.04 14.43 -14.45
N GLN A 192 -1.81 14.38 -13.13
CA GLN A 192 -0.74 13.56 -12.53
C GLN A 192 -0.92 12.07 -12.86
N ALA A 193 -2.15 11.56 -12.79
CA ALA A 193 -2.46 10.17 -13.10
C ALA A 193 -2.25 9.80 -14.58
N ARG A 194 -2.22 10.77 -15.50
CA ARG A 194 -1.84 10.54 -16.91
C ARG A 194 -0.33 10.49 -17.11
N ALA A 195 0.42 11.25 -16.30
CA ALA A 195 1.86 11.38 -16.41
C ALA A 195 2.64 10.32 -15.63
N THR A 196 2.08 9.83 -14.53
CA THR A 196 2.74 8.92 -13.57
C THR A 196 1.77 7.83 -13.15
N HIS A 197 2.27 6.59 -13.02
CA HIS A 197 1.51 5.51 -12.41
C HIS A 197 1.53 5.60 -10.89
N PHE A 198 0.38 5.38 -10.25
CA PHE A 198 0.24 5.32 -8.80
C PHE A 198 -0.26 3.94 -8.37
N ASP A 199 0.32 3.42 -7.29
CA ASP A 199 -0.01 2.10 -6.76
C ASP A 199 -1.22 2.13 -5.81
N LEU A 200 -1.57 3.32 -5.30
CA LEU A 200 -2.74 3.57 -4.46
C LEU A 200 -3.14 5.04 -4.55
N ILE A 201 -4.42 5.31 -4.39
CA ILE A 201 -4.97 6.67 -4.41
C ILE A 201 -5.74 6.91 -3.10
N VAL A 202 -5.41 8.00 -2.40
CA VAL A 202 -6.14 8.53 -1.26
C VAL A 202 -6.86 9.80 -1.72
N LEU A 203 -8.17 9.86 -1.57
CA LEU A 203 -8.98 10.84 -2.25
C LEU A 203 -10.05 11.43 -1.32
N ASP A 204 -10.00 12.73 -1.12
CA ASP A 204 -11.12 13.42 -0.46
C ASP A 204 -12.36 13.41 -1.37
N VAL A 205 -13.51 13.29 -0.74
CA VAL A 205 -14.81 13.30 -1.44
C VAL A 205 -15.32 14.70 -1.64
N ASP A 206 -15.20 15.56 -0.64
CA ASP A 206 -15.86 16.86 -0.57
C ASP A 206 -14.98 17.99 -1.15
N MET A 207 -14.63 17.89 -2.42
CA MET A 207 -13.81 18.90 -3.10
C MET A 207 -14.66 19.81 -4.02
N PRO A 208 -14.33 21.10 -4.14
CA PRO A 208 -15.03 22.02 -5.05
C PRO A 208 -14.74 21.66 -6.51
N GLY A 209 -15.73 21.92 -7.36
CA GLY A 209 -15.66 21.69 -8.81
C GLY A 209 -15.82 20.21 -9.18
N MET A 210 -14.81 19.38 -8.96
CA MET A 210 -14.83 17.94 -9.22
C MET A 210 -14.68 17.18 -7.91
N ASN A 211 -15.74 16.53 -7.44
CA ASN A 211 -15.72 15.76 -6.21
C ASN A 211 -14.95 14.43 -6.36
N GLY A 212 -14.58 13.80 -5.23
CA GLY A 212 -13.79 12.57 -5.23
C GLY A 212 -14.45 11.40 -5.93
N TYR A 213 -15.77 11.29 -5.91
CA TYR A 213 -16.49 10.23 -6.64
C TYR A 213 -16.32 10.36 -8.15
N GLU A 214 -16.38 11.59 -8.68
CA GLU A 214 -16.16 11.87 -10.09
C GLU A 214 -14.72 11.60 -10.52
N VAL A 215 -13.75 11.99 -9.68
CA VAL A 215 -12.32 11.67 -9.90
C VAL A 215 -12.12 10.17 -9.95
N CYS A 216 -12.63 9.43 -8.96
CA CYS A 216 -12.54 7.97 -8.92
C CYS A 216 -13.14 7.31 -10.16
N THR A 217 -14.34 7.73 -10.57
CA THR A 217 -15.00 7.21 -11.78
C THR A 217 -14.15 7.45 -13.04
N LYS A 218 -13.57 8.65 -13.19
CA LYS A 218 -12.69 8.98 -14.33
C LYS A 218 -11.38 8.19 -14.31
N LEU A 219 -10.83 7.90 -13.13
CA LEU A 219 -9.67 7.04 -12.98
C LEU A 219 -10.01 5.60 -13.36
N ARG A 220 -11.12 5.05 -12.89
CA ARG A 220 -11.59 3.69 -13.24
C ARG A 220 -11.82 3.48 -14.73
N ALA A 221 -12.15 4.54 -15.48
CA ALA A 221 -12.28 4.49 -16.94
C ALA A 221 -10.93 4.35 -17.66
N GLN A 222 -9.80 4.57 -16.99
CA GLN A 222 -8.46 4.39 -17.53
C GLN A 222 -7.97 2.96 -17.25
N ALA A 223 -7.45 2.27 -18.26
CA ALA A 223 -7.06 0.86 -18.15
C ALA A 223 -6.02 0.57 -17.05
N ASN A 224 -5.07 1.50 -16.86
CA ASN A 224 -3.99 1.40 -15.87
C ASN A 224 -4.45 1.65 -14.42
N TYR A 225 -5.67 2.18 -14.21
CA TYR A 225 -6.21 2.43 -12.86
C TYR A 225 -7.44 1.58 -12.53
N LYS A 226 -7.78 0.61 -13.39
CA LYS A 226 -8.95 -0.24 -13.19
C LYS A 226 -8.92 -0.98 -11.85
N ASP A 227 -7.76 -1.49 -11.47
CA ASP A 227 -7.57 -2.32 -10.28
C ASP A 227 -6.76 -1.61 -9.17
N THR A 228 -6.26 -0.38 -9.41
CA THR A 228 -5.53 0.40 -8.41
C THR A 228 -6.42 0.69 -7.20
N PRO A 229 -6.00 0.36 -5.96
CA PRO A 229 -6.82 0.62 -4.79
C PRO A 229 -7.05 2.12 -4.58
N VAL A 230 -8.31 2.47 -4.23
CA VAL A 230 -8.73 3.83 -3.87
C VAL A 230 -9.31 3.82 -2.47
N ILE A 231 -8.82 4.70 -1.62
CA ILE A 231 -9.32 4.94 -0.26
C ILE A 231 -9.92 6.34 -0.22
N PHE A 232 -11.20 6.46 0.10
CA PHE A 232 -11.79 7.77 0.37
C PHE A 232 -11.49 8.23 1.78
N VAL A 233 -11.19 9.53 1.91
CA VAL A 233 -11.09 10.24 3.19
C VAL A 233 -12.14 11.35 3.16
N THR A 234 -13.16 11.33 4.02
CA THR A 234 -14.31 12.23 3.90
C THR A 234 -14.89 12.64 5.24
N GLY A 235 -15.45 13.85 5.31
CA GLY A 235 -16.29 14.31 6.43
C GLY A 235 -17.63 13.58 6.52
N LEU A 236 -18.09 12.98 5.43
CA LEU A 236 -19.37 12.26 5.34
C LEU A 236 -19.21 10.80 5.76
N SER A 237 -19.72 10.44 6.92
CA SER A 237 -19.59 9.09 7.50
C SER A 237 -20.86 8.25 7.45
N ASP A 238 -21.91 8.74 6.78
CA ASP A 238 -23.21 8.09 6.72
C ASP A 238 -23.26 6.85 5.79
N PHE A 239 -24.39 6.13 5.85
CA PHE A 239 -24.61 4.94 5.02
C PHE A 239 -24.63 5.29 3.51
N GLN A 240 -25.16 6.46 3.14
CA GLN A 240 -25.25 6.87 1.73
C GLN A 240 -23.85 7.13 1.15
N SER A 241 -22.97 7.74 1.90
CA SER A 241 -21.57 7.96 1.50
C SER A 241 -20.81 6.64 1.30
N ARG A 242 -21.06 5.66 2.14
CA ARG A 242 -20.48 4.30 1.97
C ARG A 242 -21.00 3.61 0.72
N ALA A 243 -22.31 3.70 0.46
CA ALA A 243 -22.91 3.11 -0.74
C ALA A 243 -22.37 3.78 -2.02
N ARG A 244 -22.28 5.12 -2.05
CA ARG A 244 -21.69 5.87 -3.17
C ARG A 244 -20.21 5.53 -3.38
N SER A 245 -19.45 5.40 -2.31
CA SER A 245 -18.05 4.99 -2.34
C SER A 245 -17.88 3.66 -3.08
N THR A 246 -18.68 2.66 -2.72
CA THR A 246 -18.65 1.34 -3.36
C THR A 246 -19.07 1.42 -4.84
N LEU A 247 -20.12 2.18 -5.15
CA LEU A 247 -20.61 2.34 -6.53
C LEU A 247 -19.62 3.09 -7.43
N SER A 248 -18.82 4.02 -6.89
CA SER A 248 -17.76 4.71 -7.64
C SER A 248 -16.48 3.88 -7.83
N GLY A 249 -16.42 2.68 -7.24
CA GLY A 249 -15.31 1.74 -7.39
C GLY A 249 -14.18 1.93 -6.39
N ALA A 250 -14.42 2.58 -5.23
CA ALA A 250 -13.44 2.64 -4.15
C ALA A 250 -13.36 1.32 -3.36
N ASN A 251 -12.20 1.10 -2.78
CA ASN A 251 -11.90 -0.11 -2.01
C ASN A 251 -12.16 0.07 -0.51
N ASP A 252 -12.05 1.30 0.01
CA ASP A 252 -12.28 1.60 1.42
C ASP A 252 -12.65 3.07 1.63
N LEU A 253 -13.08 3.38 2.86
CA LEU A 253 -13.44 4.72 3.29
C LEU A 253 -13.00 4.94 4.74
N ILE A 254 -12.45 6.11 5.03
CA ILE A 254 -12.14 6.58 6.39
C ILE A 254 -12.81 7.94 6.63
N ALA A 255 -13.46 8.10 7.79
CA ALA A 255 -14.14 9.35 8.13
C ALA A 255 -13.18 10.35 8.81
N LYS A 256 -13.29 11.63 8.43
CA LYS A 256 -12.63 12.75 9.15
C LYS A 256 -13.44 13.09 10.43
N PRO A 257 -12.80 13.41 11.55
CA PRO A 257 -11.36 13.32 11.80
C PRO A 257 -10.90 11.86 11.98
N PHE A 258 -9.75 11.51 11.45
CA PHE A 258 -9.19 10.16 11.54
C PHE A 258 -7.89 10.11 12.34
N VAL A 259 -7.54 8.91 12.81
CA VAL A 259 -6.26 8.64 13.47
C VAL A 259 -5.19 8.43 12.39
N PHE A 260 -4.10 9.20 12.41
CA PHE A 260 -3.05 9.16 11.37
C PHE A 260 -2.50 7.76 11.15
N VAL A 261 -2.26 7.03 12.24
CA VAL A 261 -1.76 5.65 12.18
C VAL A 261 -2.79 4.70 11.54
N GLU A 262 -4.09 4.96 11.70
CA GLU A 262 -5.14 4.16 11.06
C GLU A 262 -5.06 4.26 9.53
N LEU A 263 -4.92 5.48 8.99
CA LEU A 263 -4.74 5.66 7.56
C LEU A 263 -3.43 5.01 7.06
N SER A 264 -2.34 5.11 7.84
CA SER A 264 -1.07 4.44 7.53
C SER A 264 -1.25 2.93 7.39
N VAL A 265 -1.97 2.29 8.31
CA VAL A 265 -2.27 0.84 8.27
C VAL A 265 -3.09 0.48 7.03
N LYS A 266 -4.12 1.28 6.70
CA LYS A 266 -4.94 1.05 5.49
C LYS A 266 -4.10 1.16 4.22
N VAL A 267 -3.32 2.24 4.08
CA VAL A 267 -2.43 2.46 2.93
C VAL A 267 -1.50 1.25 2.74
N LEU A 268 -0.77 0.86 3.78
CA LEU A 268 0.16 -0.27 3.71
C LEU A 268 -0.56 -1.58 3.41
N SER A 269 -1.71 -1.84 4.03
CA SER A 269 -2.50 -3.06 3.79
C SER A 269 -2.92 -3.20 2.33
N TYR A 270 -3.40 -2.11 1.70
CA TYR A 270 -3.83 -2.14 0.31
C TYR A 270 -2.66 -2.27 -0.66
N LEU A 271 -1.53 -1.60 -0.40
CA LEU A 271 -0.32 -1.72 -1.21
C LEU A 271 0.25 -3.14 -1.18
N LEU A 272 0.36 -3.75 0.00
CA LEU A 272 0.84 -5.13 0.13
C LEU A 272 -0.11 -6.13 -0.53
N LYS A 273 -1.43 -5.96 -0.40
CA LYS A 273 -2.42 -6.79 -1.09
C LYS A 273 -2.31 -6.66 -2.61
N ALA A 274 -2.14 -5.45 -3.15
CA ALA A 274 -1.95 -5.22 -4.58
C ALA A 274 -0.67 -5.90 -5.10
N THR A 275 0.44 -5.80 -4.35
CA THR A 275 1.69 -6.50 -4.67
C THR A 275 1.49 -8.02 -4.75
N LEU A 276 0.79 -8.62 -3.80
CA LEU A 276 0.53 -10.07 -3.79
C LEU A 276 -0.39 -10.51 -4.93
N ALA A 277 -1.41 -9.69 -5.26
CA ALA A 277 -2.31 -9.97 -6.38
C ALA A 277 -1.56 -9.96 -7.72
N THR A 278 -0.64 -9.00 -7.92
CA THR A 278 0.21 -8.91 -9.12
C THR A 278 1.11 -10.14 -9.24
N GLN A 279 1.60 -10.67 -8.13
CA GLN A 279 2.48 -11.84 -8.09
C GLN A 279 1.71 -13.18 -8.02
N ARG A 280 0.38 -13.17 -8.05
CA ARG A 280 -0.51 -14.33 -7.98
C ARG A 280 -0.26 -15.22 -6.74
N VAL A 281 0.03 -14.61 -5.59
CA VAL A 281 0.29 -15.31 -4.33
C VAL A 281 -0.97 -15.45 -3.48
N LEU A 282 -1.96 -14.58 -3.64
CA LEU A 282 -3.26 -14.62 -2.95
C LEU A 282 -4.36 -15.16 -3.86
#